data_dbb7fcd7caf7f70a32a035c115e8ef18
#
_entry.id   dbb7fcd7caf7f70a32a035c115e8ef18
#
_cell.length_a   1.000
_cell.length_b   1.000
_cell.length_c   1.000
_cell.angle_alpha   90.00
_cell.angle_beta   90.00
_cell.angle_gamma   90.00
#
_symmetry.space_group_name_H-M   'P 1'
#
loop_
_entity.id
_entity.type
_entity.pdbx_description
1 polymer ?
#
loop_
_entity_poly.entity_id
_entity_poly.type
_entity_poly.pdbx_seq_one_letter_code
_entity_poly.pdbx_strand_id
1 'polypeptide(L)'
;MIGRTGILGLLAASAIAGAASAADKVTVAYFLEWPTANQVAQVDKTYDKEMGVEVDWRAFGNGNEMTQAMVSGDVDIAYSQGFVPFVVGVTNGAPLKLVGIAVTYAENDLCIVRDDAGITKDNAKELEGKKVATPTGNVTHYKLLRTLTHLGVDPAKVDIVQMNGADAAVALVRGDVVMACAFGGPLDRMRTVGKPLMTGAEQEAIGINTFDVISATDSFAEKHPDLLKKFLAVTDAANAAYKKDPGAAYEIVAGAAGMDLDATKAMMANFGFPTNEEQLGPNWLGGGVQEAAKGVADVMASTGNLDKPLDDYAKFVDPSFLK
;
A
#
# COMPACT_ATOMS: atom_id res chain seq x y z
N MET A 1 64.43 22.65 -51.73
CA MET A 1 63.46 23.44 -51.01
C MET A 1 62.17 22.67 -50.98
N ILE A 2 61.86 22.03 -49.87
CA ILE A 2 60.72 21.16 -49.73
C ILE A 2 59.82 21.75 -48.62
N GLY A 3 58.66 22.27 -49.00
CA GLY A 3 57.65 22.84 -48.11
C GLY A 3 56.88 21.75 -47.33
N ARG A 4 56.82 21.85 -46.03
CA ARG A 4 56.00 21.02 -45.13
C ARG A 4 54.66 21.71 -44.89
N THR A 5 53.60 21.11 -45.45
CA THR A 5 52.20 21.51 -45.18
C THR A 5 51.74 20.77 -43.93
N GLY A 6 51.44 21.52 -42.85
CA GLY A 6 50.85 20.96 -41.64
C GLY A 6 49.35 20.85 -41.78
N ILE A 7 48.81 19.65 -41.51
CA ILE A 7 47.36 19.38 -41.46
C ILE A 7 46.94 19.49 -39.97
N LEU A 8 46.15 20.53 -39.66
CA LEU A 8 45.45 20.63 -38.38
C LEU A 8 44.22 19.68 -38.42
N GLY A 9 44.26 18.62 -37.64
CA GLY A 9 43.11 17.77 -37.42
C GLY A 9 42.18 18.38 -36.37
N LEU A 10 40.95 18.76 -36.77
CA LEU A 10 39.89 19.13 -35.88
C LEU A 10 39.29 17.86 -35.25
N LEU A 11 39.50 17.63 -33.97
CA LEU A 11 38.81 16.63 -33.18
C LEU A 11 37.42 17.17 -32.85
N ALA A 12 36.38 16.73 -33.55
CA ALA A 12 34.98 16.92 -33.19
C ALA A 12 34.63 15.96 -32.06
N ALA A 13 34.49 16.48 -30.84
CA ALA A 13 33.92 15.75 -29.71
C ALA A 13 32.41 15.61 -29.91
N SER A 14 31.97 14.46 -30.36
CA SER A 14 30.55 14.11 -30.43
C SER A 14 30.07 13.83 -28.99
N ALA A 15 29.34 14.78 -28.41
CA ALA A 15 28.56 14.55 -27.18
C ALA A 15 27.45 13.54 -27.54
N ILE A 16 27.59 12.31 -27.10
CA ILE A 16 26.50 11.35 -27.09
C ILE A 16 25.60 11.74 -25.93
N ALA A 17 24.57 12.56 -26.21
CA ALA A 17 23.44 12.70 -25.34
C ALA A 17 22.75 11.35 -25.33
N GLY A 18 22.89 10.58 -24.23
CA GLY A 18 22.13 9.37 -24.03
C GLY A 18 20.63 9.73 -24.07
N ALA A 19 19.97 9.35 -25.15
CA ALA A 19 18.52 9.38 -25.21
C ALA A 19 18.01 8.47 -24.09
N ALA A 20 17.38 9.04 -23.06
CA ALA A 20 16.58 8.26 -22.14
C ALA A 20 15.56 7.49 -23.00
N SER A 21 15.60 6.16 -22.94
CA SER A 21 14.59 5.34 -23.61
C SER A 21 13.24 5.74 -23.03
N ALA A 22 12.34 6.26 -23.87
CA ALA A 22 10.97 6.48 -23.44
C ALA A 22 10.41 5.11 -23.01
N ALA A 23 9.77 5.05 -21.84
CA ALA A 23 9.04 3.86 -21.46
C ALA A 23 7.85 3.72 -22.42
N ASP A 24 7.72 2.59 -23.09
CA ASP A 24 6.58 2.35 -23.97
C ASP A 24 5.28 2.15 -23.14
N LYS A 25 5.42 1.71 -21.90
CA LYS A 25 4.33 1.42 -20.96
C LYS A 25 4.81 1.54 -19.52
N VAL A 26 3.90 1.95 -18.60
CA VAL A 26 4.10 1.94 -17.15
C VAL A 26 3.11 0.95 -16.53
N THR A 27 3.61 0.01 -15.74
CA THR A 27 2.77 -0.97 -15.06
C THR A 27 2.53 -0.56 -13.61
N VAL A 28 1.24 -0.45 -13.23
CA VAL A 28 0.82 -0.01 -11.89
C VAL A 28 0.03 -1.11 -11.19
N ALA A 29 0.47 -1.52 -9.99
CA ALA A 29 -0.27 -2.42 -9.13
C ALA A 29 -1.36 -1.68 -8.35
N TYR A 30 -2.52 -2.32 -8.13
CA TYR A 30 -3.62 -1.81 -7.33
C TYR A 30 -4.44 -2.96 -6.72
N PHE A 31 -5.42 -2.65 -5.85
CA PHE A 31 -6.35 -3.65 -5.30
C PHE A 31 -7.74 -3.53 -5.93
N LEU A 32 -8.39 -4.67 -6.19
CA LEU A 32 -9.84 -4.75 -6.39
C LEU A 32 -10.57 -4.67 -5.04
N GLU A 33 -11.86 -4.33 -5.07
CA GLU A 33 -12.70 -4.15 -3.87
C GLU A 33 -12.07 -3.19 -2.82
N TRP A 34 -11.26 -2.22 -3.33
CA TRP A 34 -10.60 -1.17 -2.56
C TRP A 34 -10.78 0.16 -3.28
N PRO A 35 -11.92 0.86 -3.04
CA PRO A 35 -12.36 2.00 -3.83
C PRO A 35 -11.56 3.26 -3.45
N THR A 36 -10.73 3.76 -4.36
CA THR A 36 -9.87 4.91 -4.11
C THR A 36 -10.13 6.04 -5.11
N ALA A 37 -9.92 7.29 -4.68
CA ALA A 37 -10.26 8.49 -5.45
C ALA A 37 -9.58 8.55 -6.83
N ASN A 38 -8.35 8.03 -6.94
CA ASN A 38 -7.58 7.99 -8.19
C ASN A 38 -8.19 7.09 -9.27
N GLN A 39 -9.11 6.18 -8.92
CA GLN A 39 -9.76 5.31 -9.90
C GLN A 39 -10.62 6.07 -10.92
N VAL A 40 -11.08 7.28 -10.59
CA VAL A 40 -11.69 8.17 -11.59
C VAL A 40 -10.69 8.47 -12.71
N ALA A 41 -9.48 8.90 -12.37
CA ALA A 41 -8.42 9.18 -13.33
C ALA A 41 -7.92 7.93 -14.06
N GLN A 42 -8.00 6.76 -13.42
CA GLN A 42 -7.71 5.46 -14.04
C GLN A 42 -8.72 5.15 -15.15
N VAL A 43 -10.02 5.24 -14.87
CA VAL A 43 -11.11 4.97 -15.82
C VAL A 43 -11.10 5.94 -16.98
N ASP A 44 -10.90 7.24 -16.71
CA ASP A 44 -10.87 8.32 -17.72
C ASP A 44 -9.56 8.33 -18.53
N LYS A 45 -8.61 7.44 -18.20
CA LYS A 45 -7.27 7.38 -18.79
C LYS A 45 -6.51 8.71 -18.67
N THR A 46 -6.73 9.44 -17.58
CA THR A 46 -6.04 10.69 -17.32
C THR A 46 -4.55 10.45 -17.08
N TYR A 47 -4.18 9.35 -16.43
CA TYR A 47 -2.78 8.94 -16.28
C TYR A 47 -2.09 8.75 -17.64
N ASP A 48 -2.72 8.01 -18.56
CA ASP A 48 -2.17 7.78 -19.91
C ASP A 48 -1.96 9.10 -20.66
N LYS A 49 -2.93 10.01 -20.60
CA LYS A 49 -2.89 11.31 -21.29
C LYS A 49 -1.79 12.23 -20.75
N GLU A 50 -1.71 12.38 -19.43
CA GLU A 50 -0.76 13.30 -18.78
C GLU A 50 0.66 12.76 -18.80
N MET A 51 0.83 11.45 -18.64
CA MET A 51 2.14 10.80 -18.71
C MET A 51 2.63 10.67 -20.16
N GLY A 52 1.70 10.58 -21.13
CA GLY A 52 2.03 10.40 -22.56
C GLY A 52 2.50 8.99 -22.90
N VAL A 53 2.17 8.00 -22.07
CA VAL A 53 2.47 6.58 -22.23
C VAL A 53 1.25 5.76 -21.83
N GLU A 54 1.18 4.50 -22.26
CA GLU A 54 0.16 3.57 -21.77
C GLU A 54 0.40 3.25 -20.28
N VAL A 55 -0.67 3.26 -19.46
CA VAL A 55 -0.63 2.82 -18.07
C VAL A 55 -1.42 1.53 -17.91
N ASP A 56 -0.71 0.44 -17.64
CA ASP A 56 -1.26 -0.91 -17.46
C ASP A 56 -1.52 -1.17 -15.97
N TRP A 57 -2.79 -1.20 -15.57
CA TRP A 57 -3.21 -1.44 -14.20
C TRP A 57 -3.39 -2.92 -13.93
N ARG A 58 -2.69 -3.46 -12.92
CA ARG A 58 -2.74 -4.87 -12.53
C ARG A 58 -3.25 -5.03 -11.12
N ALA A 59 -4.28 -5.85 -10.97
CA ALA A 59 -4.87 -6.16 -9.66
C ALA A 59 -4.06 -7.22 -8.92
N PHE A 60 -3.91 -7.03 -7.58
CA PHE A 60 -3.23 -7.94 -6.67
C PHE A 60 -4.11 -8.25 -5.47
N GLY A 61 -3.88 -9.40 -4.82
CA GLY A 61 -4.64 -9.85 -3.66
C GLY A 61 -4.15 -9.25 -2.34
N ASN A 62 -2.88 -8.84 -2.27
CA ASN A 62 -2.26 -8.26 -1.08
C ASN A 62 -0.96 -7.52 -1.42
N GLY A 63 -0.45 -6.73 -0.45
CA GLY A 63 0.74 -5.89 -0.65
C GLY A 63 2.05 -6.67 -0.80
N ASN A 64 2.14 -7.90 -0.29
CA ASN A 64 3.33 -8.73 -0.48
C ASN A 64 3.47 -9.20 -1.93
N GLU A 65 2.34 -9.55 -2.57
CA GLU A 65 2.31 -9.89 -4.00
C GLU A 65 2.74 -8.69 -4.85
N MET A 66 2.30 -7.46 -4.52
CA MET A 66 2.79 -6.24 -5.17
C MET A 66 4.30 -6.08 -5.01
N THR A 67 4.84 -6.26 -3.79
CA THR A 67 6.29 -6.19 -3.54
C THR A 67 7.05 -7.19 -4.39
N GLN A 68 6.58 -8.44 -4.50
CA GLN A 68 7.20 -9.48 -5.31
C GLN A 68 7.20 -9.12 -6.80
N ALA A 69 6.07 -8.60 -7.32
CA ALA A 69 5.95 -8.16 -8.70
C ALA A 69 6.85 -6.96 -9.02
N MET A 70 7.06 -6.05 -8.06
CA MET A 70 8.02 -4.94 -8.21
C MET A 70 9.46 -5.44 -8.21
N VAL A 71 9.81 -6.37 -7.33
CA VAL A 71 11.17 -6.95 -7.26
C VAL A 71 11.49 -7.76 -8.53
N SER A 72 10.51 -8.45 -9.11
CA SER A 72 10.70 -9.18 -10.39
C SER A 72 10.80 -8.25 -11.62
N GLY A 73 10.39 -6.98 -11.49
CA GLY A 73 10.35 -6.01 -12.58
C GLY A 73 9.07 -6.06 -13.42
N ASP A 74 8.04 -6.77 -12.96
CA ASP A 74 6.73 -6.84 -13.62
C ASP A 74 5.84 -5.63 -13.33
N VAL A 75 6.17 -4.85 -12.29
CA VAL A 75 5.45 -3.65 -11.83
C VAL A 75 6.45 -2.54 -11.54
N ASP A 76 6.15 -1.34 -12.02
CA ASP A 76 6.96 -0.13 -11.84
C ASP A 76 6.54 0.67 -10.61
N ILE A 77 5.23 0.83 -10.42
CA ILE A 77 4.60 1.59 -9.34
C ILE A 77 3.56 0.72 -8.65
N ALA A 78 3.52 0.72 -7.32
CA ALA A 78 2.39 0.17 -6.58
C ALA A 78 1.59 1.31 -5.96
N TYR A 79 0.33 1.42 -6.35
CA TYR A 79 -0.63 2.32 -5.74
C TYR A 79 -1.40 1.58 -4.65
N SER A 80 -1.43 2.20 -3.46
CA SER A 80 -2.07 1.60 -2.27
C SER A 80 -1.38 0.30 -1.78
N GLN A 81 -0.04 0.18 -1.98
CA GLN A 81 0.72 -0.85 -1.31
C GLN A 81 0.63 -0.63 0.21
N GLY A 82 0.27 -1.64 0.98
CA GLY A 82 0.23 -1.53 2.44
C GLY A 82 1.60 -1.12 3.00
N PHE A 83 1.62 -0.23 4.00
CA PHE A 83 2.87 0.26 4.58
C PHE A 83 3.74 -0.86 5.17
N VAL A 84 3.12 -1.87 5.80
CA VAL A 84 3.85 -3.02 6.37
C VAL A 84 4.55 -3.86 5.31
N PRO A 85 3.91 -4.29 4.20
CA PRO A 85 4.57 -4.96 3.09
C PRO A 85 5.73 -4.17 2.50
N PHE A 86 5.59 -2.84 2.38
CA PHE A 86 6.67 -1.97 1.95
C PHE A 86 7.86 -2.05 2.92
N VAL A 87 7.63 -1.83 4.23
CA VAL A 87 8.69 -1.85 5.25
C VAL A 87 9.40 -3.20 5.30
N VAL A 88 8.64 -4.31 5.30
CA VAL A 88 9.22 -5.67 5.28
C VAL A 88 10.02 -5.89 4.00
N GLY A 89 9.50 -5.46 2.85
CA GLY A 89 10.17 -5.58 1.56
C GLY A 89 11.52 -4.86 1.53
N VAL A 90 11.56 -3.57 1.89
CA VAL A 90 12.82 -2.79 1.87
C VAL A 90 13.80 -3.24 2.94
N THR A 91 13.32 -3.76 4.08
CA THR A 91 14.18 -4.34 5.11
C THR A 91 14.89 -5.61 4.59
N ASN A 92 14.20 -6.40 3.77
CA ASN A 92 14.74 -7.58 3.11
C ASN A 92 15.49 -7.27 1.79
N GLY A 93 15.74 -5.98 1.50
CA GLY A 93 16.56 -5.54 0.38
C GLY A 93 15.80 -5.29 -0.93
N ALA A 94 14.47 -5.19 -0.91
CA ALA A 94 13.72 -4.79 -2.10
C ALA A 94 14.13 -3.37 -2.55
N PRO A 95 14.45 -3.16 -3.83
CA PRO A 95 14.91 -1.87 -4.35
C PRO A 95 13.72 -0.95 -4.63
N LEU A 96 13.10 -0.43 -3.58
CA LEU A 96 11.87 0.36 -3.61
C LEU A 96 12.03 1.70 -2.91
N LYS A 97 11.29 2.70 -3.39
CA LYS A 97 11.09 4.01 -2.76
C LYS A 97 9.63 4.22 -2.42
N LEU A 98 9.36 4.73 -1.24
CA LEU A 98 8.09 5.33 -0.87
C LEU A 98 8.08 6.78 -1.37
N VAL A 99 7.17 7.10 -2.27
CA VAL A 99 7.11 8.39 -2.96
C VAL A 99 5.82 9.17 -2.65
N GLY A 100 4.85 8.55 -1.98
CA GLY A 100 3.60 9.19 -1.59
C GLY A 100 2.76 8.33 -0.64
N ILE A 101 1.73 8.93 -0.07
CA ILE A 101 0.68 8.27 0.69
C ILE A 101 -0.54 8.13 -0.22
N ALA A 102 -1.01 6.91 -0.42
CA ALA A 102 -2.15 6.63 -1.26
C ALA A 102 -3.48 6.89 -0.54
N VAL A 103 -3.63 6.32 0.65
CA VAL A 103 -4.85 6.37 1.44
C VAL A 103 -4.57 6.11 2.92
N THR A 104 -5.31 6.78 3.79
CA THR A 104 -5.34 6.50 5.24
C THR A 104 -6.67 5.85 5.60
N TYR A 105 -6.66 4.93 6.57
CA TYR A 105 -7.85 4.17 6.96
C TYR A 105 -7.69 3.57 8.36
N ALA A 106 -8.83 3.26 8.99
CA ALA A 106 -8.87 2.56 10.28
C ALA A 106 -9.88 1.41 10.23
N GLU A 107 -11.15 1.72 9.91
CA GLU A 107 -12.26 0.78 9.93
C GLU A 107 -12.31 -0.19 8.74
N ASN A 108 -11.57 0.09 7.68
CA ASN A 108 -11.59 -0.69 6.43
C ASN A 108 -10.59 -1.85 6.40
N ASP A 109 -9.86 -2.08 7.50
CA ASP A 109 -8.95 -3.22 7.72
C ASP A 109 -9.05 -3.67 9.17
N LEU A 110 -9.73 -4.79 9.42
CA LEU A 110 -10.02 -5.30 10.77
C LEU A 110 -9.99 -6.82 10.84
N CYS A 111 -9.94 -7.32 12.08
CA CYS A 111 -10.13 -8.74 12.40
C CYS A 111 -11.53 -8.96 12.96
N ILE A 112 -12.29 -9.85 12.35
CA ILE A 112 -13.67 -10.20 12.73
C ILE A 112 -13.66 -11.54 13.45
N VAL A 113 -14.23 -11.54 14.64
CA VAL A 113 -14.52 -12.76 15.42
C VAL A 113 -15.94 -13.18 15.13
N ARG A 114 -16.16 -14.49 14.89
CA ARG A 114 -17.51 -15.05 14.70
C ARG A 114 -18.35 -14.85 15.96
N ASP A 115 -19.63 -14.51 15.76
CA ASP A 115 -20.57 -14.30 16.88
C ASP A 115 -20.75 -15.58 17.73
N ASP A 116 -20.71 -16.77 17.11
CA ASP A 116 -20.86 -18.06 17.79
C ASP A 116 -19.60 -18.52 18.54
N ALA A 117 -18.47 -17.88 18.34
CA ALA A 117 -17.23 -18.18 19.08
C ALA A 117 -17.27 -17.66 20.54
N GLY A 118 -18.14 -16.67 20.84
CA GLY A 118 -18.28 -16.09 22.17
C GLY A 118 -17.06 -15.32 22.67
N ILE A 119 -16.09 -15.03 21.78
CA ILE A 119 -14.83 -14.36 22.11
C ILE A 119 -15.02 -12.84 21.97
N THR A 120 -14.61 -12.10 22.98
CA THR A 120 -14.68 -10.64 23.09
C THR A 120 -13.32 -10.10 23.58
N LYS A 121 -13.19 -8.80 23.74
CA LYS A 121 -11.99 -8.18 24.35
C LYS A 121 -11.74 -8.68 25.77
N ASP A 122 -12.79 -8.95 26.54
CA ASP A 122 -12.68 -9.33 27.95
C ASP A 122 -12.16 -10.76 28.15
N ASN A 123 -12.39 -11.64 27.20
CA ASN A 123 -11.92 -13.04 27.21
C ASN A 123 -11.01 -13.37 26.02
N ALA A 124 -10.33 -12.37 25.42
CA ALA A 124 -9.52 -12.53 24.21
C ALA A 124 -8.45 -13.64 24.32
N LYS A 125 -8.01 -14.00 25.55
CA LYS A 125 -7.09 -15.13 25.77
C LYS A 125 -7.63 -16.48 25.27
N GLU A 126 -8.92 -16.61 25.06
CA GLU A 126 -9.52 -17.81 24.46
C GLU A 126 -9.13 -17.99 22.98
N LEU A 127 -8.51 -16.98 22.34
CA LEU A 127 -7.89 -17.10 21.03
C LEU A 127 -6.61 -18.00 21.05
N GLU A 128 -5.95 -18.17 22.20
CA GLU A 128 -4.80 -19.07 22.31
C GLU A 128 -5.22 -20.52 21.95
N GLY A 129 -4.50 -21.13 21.02
CA GLY A 129 -4.81 -22.44 20.44
C GLY A 129 -5.92 -22.45 19.37
N LYS A 130 -6.49 -21.31 19.02
CA LYS A 130 -7.50 -21.18 17.95
C LYS A 130 -6.86 -20.80 16.64
N LYS A 131 -7.53 -21.19 15.53
CA LYS A 131 -7.15 -20.78 14.18
C LYS A 131 -7.65 -19.39 13.86
N VAL A 132 -6.73 -18.52 13.42
CA VAL A 132 -6.99 -17.16 12.97
C VAL A 132 -6.40 -16.97 11.57
N ALA A 133 -7.23 -16.63 10.58
CA ALA A 133 -6.78 -16.42 9.21
C ALA A 133 -6.41 -14.96 8.96
N THR A 134 -5.27 -14.70 8.31
CA THR A 134 -4.82 -13.36 7.92
C THR A 134 -3.82 -13.43 6.78
N PRO A 135 -3.71 -12.40 5.90
CA PRO A 135 -2.57 -12.29 4.99
C PRO A 135 -1.31 -11.91 5.79
N THR A 136 -0.48 -12.91 6.09
CA THR A 136 0.71 -12.74 6.94
C THR A 136 1.73 -11.79 6.28
N GLY A 137 2.44 -11.00 7.12
CA GLY A 137 3.38 -9.98 6.63
C GLY A 137 2.73 -8.72 6.06
N ASN A 138 1.39 -8.62 6.10
CA ASN A 138 0.62 -7.47 5.62
C ASN A 138 0.21 -6.54 6.78
N VAL A 139 -0.39 -5.39 6.46
CA VAL A 139 -0.95 -4.43 7.45
C VAL A 139 -1.90 -5.13 8.40
N THR A 140 -2.83 -5.92 7.86
CA THR A 140 -3.82 -6.70 8.61
C THR A 140 -3.16 -7.62 9.65
N HIS A 141 -2.05 -8.28 9.30
CA HIS A 141 -1.28 -9.12 10.24
C HIS A 141 -0.62 -8.29 11.35
N TYR A 142 -0.02 -7.16 10.99
CA TYR A 142 0.56 -6.23 11.96
C TYR A 142 -0.50 -5.74 12.97
N LYS A 143 -1.68 -5.35 12.48
CA LYS A 143 -2.82 -4.95 13.34
C LYS A 143 -3.25 -6.08 14.26
N LEU A 144 -3.35 -7.31 13.74
CA LEU A 144 -3.65 -8.50 14.53
C LEU A 144 -2.63 -8.67 15.67
N LEU A 145 -1.33 -8.69 15.37
CA LEU A 145 -0.27 -8.89 16.37
C LEU A 145 -0.30 -7.81 17.46
N ARG A 146 -0.48 -6.55 17.07
CA ARG A 146 -0.60 -5.42 18.00
C ARG A 146 -1.85 -5.55 18.87
N THR A 147 -2.99 -5.91 18.28
CA THR A 147 -4.26 -6.12 18.98
C THR A 147 -4.16 -7.28 19.99
N LEU A 148 -3.64 -8.43 19.59
CA LEU A 148 -3.43 -9.57 20.48
C LEU A 148 -2.54 -9.20 21.68
N THR A 149 -1.39 -8.57 21.41
CA THR A 149 -0.47 -8.13 22.47
C THR A 149 -1.13 -7.15 23.43
N HIS A 150 -1.88 -6.16 22.92
CA HIS A 150 -2.61 -5.19 23.74
C HIS A 150 -3.65 -5.86 24.68
N LEU A 151 -4.33 -6.90 24.17
CA LEU A 151 -5.33 -7.65 24.95
C LEU A 151 -4.71 -8.75 25.83
N GLY A 152 -3.37 -8.81 25.94
CA GLY A 152 -2.64 -9.78 26.76
C GLY A 152 -2.67 -11.22 26.25
N VAL A 153 -2.97 -11.40 24.96
CA VAL A 153 -2.88 -12.67 24.24
C VAL A 153 -1.46 -12.84 23.71
N ASP A 154 -0.86 -14.00 23.90
CA ASP A 154 0.44 -14.34 23.33
C ASP A 154 0.28 -14.74 21.84
N PRO A 155 0.75 -13.91 20.88
CA PRO A 155 0.58 -14.24 19.46
C PRO A 155 1.19 -15.60 19.05
N ALA A 156 2.25 -16.03 19.74
CA ALA A 156 2.90 -17.30 19.46
C ALA A 156 2.05 -18.53 19.83
N LYS A 157 0.99 -18.33 20.62
CA LYS A 157 0.04 -19.38 20.99
C LYS A 157 -1.21 -19.41 20.13
N VAL A 158 -1.39 -18.44 19.24
CA VAL A 158 -2.50 -18.41 18.27
C VAL A 158 -2.07 -19.13 17.00
N ASP A 159 -2.91 -20.03 16.48
CA ASP A 159 -2.65 -20.71 15.20
C ASP A 159 -2.97 -19.75 14.03
N ILE A 160 -2.00 -18.89 13.70
CA ILE A 160 -2.15 -17.89 12.62
C ILE A 160 -1.93 -18.58 11.27
N VAL A 161 -3.00 -18.65 10.46
CA VAL A 161 -3.02 -19.30 9.16
C VAL A 161 -2.91 -18.25 8.05
N GLN A 162 -1.92 -18.42 7.15
CA GLN A 162 -1.78 -17.58 5.95
C GLN A 162 -2.96 -17.79 5.01
N MET A 163 -3.76 -16.75 4.77
CA MET A 163 -4.79 -16.72 3.74
C MET A 163 -4.92 -15.30 3.18
N ASN A 164 -5.18 -15.18 1.87
CA ASN A 164 -5.60 -13.90 1.30
C ASN A 164 -6.99 -13.52 1.80
N GLY A 165 -7.33 -12.23 1.79
CA GLY A 165 -8.55 -11.72 2.40
C GLY A 165 -9.83 -12.42 1.89
N ALA A 166 -9.93 -12.70 0.58
CA ALA A 166 -11.07 -13.39 0.00
C ALA A 166 -11.24 -14.81 0.56
N ASP A 167 -10.14 -15.59 0.64
CA ASP A 167 -10.17 -16.96 1.17
C ASP A 167 -10.43 -16.94 2.68
N ALA A 168 -9.84 -15.99 3.42
CA ALA A 168 -10.06 -15.80 4.84
C ALA A 168 -11.55 -15.47 5.15
N ALA A 169 -12.20 -14.66 4.32
CA ALA A 169 -13.63 -14.39 4.44
C ALA A 169 -14.48 -15.65 4.25
N VAL A 170 -14.17 -16.47 3.23
CA VAL A 170 -14.85 -17.74 3.01
C VAL A 170 -14.66 -18.69 4.20
N ALA A 171 -13.43 -18.83 4.69
CA ALA A 171 -13.09 -19.69 5.83
C ALA A 171 -13.84 -19.24 7.11
N LEU A 172 -13.95 -17.93 7.35
CA LEU A 172 -14.70 -17.39 8.49
C LEU A 172 -16.20 -17.68 8.37
N VAL A 173 -16.80 -17.39 7.21
CA VAL A 173 -18.24 -17.62 6.98
C VAL A 173 -18.60 -19.10 7.14
N ARG A 174 -17.73 -20.01 6.70
CA ARG A 174 -17.92 -21.46 6.84
C ARG A 174 -17.69 -21.99 8.25
N GLY A 175 -16.98 -21.23 9.10
CA GLY A 175 -16.61 -21.66 10.45
C GLY A 175 -15.34 -22.50 10.51
N ASP A 176 -14.51 -22.49 9.47
CA ASP A 176 -13.20 -23.17 9.43
C ASP A 176 -12.18 -22.50 10.38
N VAL A 177 -12.39 -21.21 10.67
CA VAL A 177 -11.63 -20.38 11.62
C VAL A 177 -12.55 -19.59 12.54
N VAL A 178 -12.11 -19.30 13.78
CA VAL A 178 -12.91 -18.54 14.75
C VAL A 178 -12.80 -17.02 14.53
N MET A 179 -11.71 -16.57 13.95
CA MET A 179 -11.45 -15.17 13.61
C MET A 179 -10.71 -15.11 12.28
N ALA A 180 -11.01 -14.08 11.50
CA ALA A 180 -10.26 -13.78 10.30
C ALA A 180 -10.07 -12.26 10.15
N CYS A 181 -8.98 -11.87 9.53
CA CYS A 181 -8.61 -10.50 9.30
C CYS A 181 -8.52 -10.23 7.79
N ALA A 182 -9.12 -9.13 7.35
CA ALA A 182 -9.09 -8.70 5.96
C ALA A 182 -9.34 -7.19 5.85
N PHE A 183 -9.25 -6.69 4.64
CA PHE A 183 -9.57 -5.32 4.26
C PHE A 183 -10.56 -5.31 3.07
N GLY A 184 -11.21 -4.18 2.83
CA GLY A 184 -12.08 -3.98 1.68
C GLY A 184 -13.30 -4.90 1.65
N GLY A 185 -13.75 -5.29 0.47
CA GLY A 185 -14.93 -6.14 0.26
C GLY A 185 -14.91 -7.48 1.01
N PRO A 186 -13.78 -8.20 1.12
CA PRO A 186 -13.66 -9.36 2.00
C PRO A 186 -14.04 -9.09 3.46
N LEU A 187 -13.64 -7.95 4.02
CA LEU A 187 -14.01 -7.56 5.38
C LEU A 187 -15.53 -7.37 5.53
N ASP A 188 -16.20 -6.77 4.55
CA ASP A 188 -17.64 -6.57 4.59
C ASP A 188 -18.38 -7.91 4.60
N ARG A 189 -17.90 -8.89 3.84
CA ARG A 189 -18.43 -10.27 3.88
C ARG A 189 -18.25 -10.93 5.25
N MET A 190 -17.13 -10.70 5.93
CA MET A 190 -16.89 -11.21 7.29
C MET A 190 -17.85 -10.62 8.32
N ARG A 191 -18.22 -9.35 8.19
CA ARG A 191 -19.16 -8.65 9.09
C ARG A 191 -20.56 -9.28 9.11
N THR A 192 -20.91 -10.10 8.14
CA THR A 192 -22.20 -10.81 8.09
C THR A 192 -22.31 -11.94 9.11
N VAL A 193 -21.20 -12.42 9.68
CA VAL A 193 -21.16 -13.57 10.61
C VAL A 193 -20.45 -13.26 11.93
N GLY A 194 -19.98 -12.01 12.13
CA GLY A 194 -19.22 -11.66 13.32
C GLY A 194 -19.00 -10.17 13.48
N LYS A 195 -18.21 -9.82 14.48
CA LYS A 195 -17.91 -8.45 14.88
C LYS A 195 -16.41 -8.22 15.01
N PRO A 196 -15.93 -6.96 14.87
CA PRO A 196 -14.55 -6.64 15.14
C PRO A 196 -14.17 -7.00 16.59
N LEU A 197 -13.01 -7.63 16.78
CA LEU A 197 -12.45 -7.83 18.13
C LEU A 197 -12.11 -6.47 18.78
N MET A 198 -11.53 -5.56 17.98
CA MET A 198 -11.38 -4.13 18.28
C MET A 198 -11.77 -3.33 17.03
N THR A 199 -12.44 -2.21 17.22
CA THR A 199 -12.76 -1.26 16.15
C THR A 199 -11.50 -0.52 15.69
N GLY A 200 -11.54 0.12 14.52
CA GLY A 200 -10.44 0.95 14.02
C GLY A 200 -10.14 2.11 14.98
N ALA A 201 -11.17 2.77 15.49
CA ALA A 201 -11.00 3.86 16.47
C ALA A 201 -10.33 3.40 17.77
N GLU A 202 -10.67 2.20 18.29
CA GLU A 202 -9.99 1.63 19.46
C GLU A 202 -8.53 1.29 19.17
N GLN A 203 -8.23 0.82 17.96
CA GLN A 203 -6.86 0.53 17.53
C GLN A 203 -6.04 1.83 17.39
N GLU A 204 -6.60 2.89 16.79
CA GLU A 204 -5.96 4.20 16.72
C GLU A 204 -5.67 4.79 18.11
N ALA A 205 -6.58 4.64 19.07
CA ALA A 205 -6.40 5.11 20.44
C ALA A 205 -5.20 4.46 21.16
N ILE A 206 -4.75 3.29 20.71
CA ILE A 206 -3.54 2.61 21.20
C ILE A 206 -2.34 2.73 20.27
N GLY A 207 -2.38 3.66 19.31
CA GLY A 207 -1.28 3.98 18.41
C GLY A 207 -1.10 2.98 17.25
N ILE A 208 -2.16 2.29 16.85
CA ILE A 208 -2.18 1.49 15.61
C ILE A 208 -2.75 2.35 14.49
N ASN A 209 -1.89 3.15 13.87
CA ASN A 209 -2.25 3.96 12.70
C ASN A 209 -1.91 3.18 11.42
N THR A 210 -2.83 3.19 10.46
CA THR A 210 -2.67 2.46 9.21
C THR A 210 -2.88 3.36 8.00
N PHE A 211 -2.05 3.13 7.01
CA PHE A 211 -2.11 3.82 5.72
C PHE A 211 -1.44 2.95 4.65
N ASP A 212 -1.79 3.20 3.41
CA ASP A 212 -1.12 2.63 2.27
C ASP A 212 -0.27 3.70 1.58
N VAL A 213 0.79 3.23 0.95
CA VAL A 213 1.77 4.08 0.29
C VAL A 213 1.69 3.96 -1.23
N ILE A 214 2.20 4.97 -1.91
CA ILE A 214 2.62 4.87 -3.29
C ILE A 214 4.11 4.58 -3.27
N SER A 215 4.49 3.44 -3.83
CA SER A 215 5.89 3.06 -3.96
C SER A 215 6.28 2.87 -5.43
N ALA A 216 7.54 3.12 -5.74
CA ALA A 216 8.11 2.90 -7.06
C ALA A 216 9.39 2.06 -6.93
N THR A 217 9.75 1.31 -7.99
CA THR A 217 11.05 0.68 -8.04
C THR A 217 12.15 1.74 -8.15
N ASP A 218 13.31 1.51 -7.52
CA ASP A 218 14.48 2.40 -7.66
C ASP A 218 14.80 2.64 -9.14
N SER A 219 14.77 1.57 -9.95
CA SER A 219 15.04 1.64 -11.38
C SER A 219 14.08 2.55 -12.14
N PHE A 220 12.77 2.50 -11.82
CA PHE A 220 11.77 3.35 -12.47
C PHE A 220 11.93 4.81 -12.03
N ALA A 221 12.11 5.05 -10.73
CA ALA A 221 12.30 6.39 -10.18
C ALA A 221 13.56 7.08 -10.76
N GLU A 222 14.64 6.34 -10.96
CA GLU A 222 15.89 6.86 -11.53
C GLU A 222 15.81 7.12 -13.04
N LYS A 223 15.18 6.19 -13.80
CA LYS A 223 15.13 6.28 -15.27
C LYS A 223 14.01 7.18 -15.78
N HIS A 224 12.90 7.25 -15.06
CA HIS A 224 11.67 7.94 -15.47
C HIS A 224 11.13 8.89 -14.40
N PRO A 225 11.95 9.80 -13.81
CA PRO A 225 11.51 10.68 -12.73
C PRO A 225 10.36 11.60 -13.15
N ASP A 226 10.32 12.02 -14.42
CA ASP A 226 9.25 12.88 -14.93
C ASP A 226 7.91 12.15 -15.04
N LEU A 227 7.93 10.85 -15.41
CA LEU A 227 6.71 10.03 -15.44
C LEU A 227 6.18 9.81 -14.02
N LEU A 228 7.06 9.56 -13.04
CA LEU A 228 6.66 9.40 -11.67
C LEU A 228 6.05 10.69 -11.07
N LYS A 229 6.65 11.85 -11.36
CA LYS A 229 6.06 13.16 -10.97
C LYS A 229 4.68 13.38 -11.58
N LYS A 230 4.50 13.08 -12.85
CA LYS A 230 3.20 13.20 -13.53
C LYS A 230 2.17 12.25 -12.94
N PHE A 231 2.56 11.00 -12.63
CA PHE A 231 1.69 10.04 -11.94
C PHE A 231 1.19 10.59 -10.61
N LEU A 232 2.09 11.13 -9.78
CA LEU A 232 1.74 11.72 -8.48
C LEU A 232 0.89 12.98 -8.61
N ALA A 233 1.14 13.82 -9.62
CA ALA A 233 0.33 15.02 -9.90
C ALA A 233 -1.11 14.66 -10.31
N VAL A 234 -1.31 13.64 -11.15
CA VAL A 234 -2.65 13.14 -11.51
C VAL A 234 -3.36 12.58 -10.28
N THR A 235 -2.64 11.85 -9.44
CA THR A 235 -3.18 11.31 -8.17
C THR A 235 -3.61 12.44 -7.24
N ASP A 236 -2.79 13.48 -7.07
CA ASP A 236 -3.10 14.67 -6.26
C ASP A 236 -4.36 15.39 -6.74
N ALA A 237 -4.45 15.59 -8.05
CA ALA A 237 -5.62 16.21 -8.67
C ALA A 237 -6.91 15.39 -8.45
N ALA A 238 -6.83 14.06 -8.53
CA ALA A 238 -7.95 13.17 -8.24
C ALA A 238 -8.37 13.23 -6.76
N ASN A 239 -7.42 13.25 -5.83
CA ASN A 239 -7.67 13.41 -4.40
C ASN A 239 -8.33 14.75 -4.09
N ALA A 240 -7.84 15.84 -4.68
CA ALA A 240 -8.41 17.17 -4.52
C ALA A 240 -9.84 17.27 -5.09
N ALA A 241 -10.09 16.66 -6.26
CA ALA A 241 -11.41 16.59 -6.87
C ALA A 241 -12.41 15.82 -5.97
N TYR A 242 -12.00 14.67 -5.44
CA TYR A 242 -12.81 13.88 -4.50
C TYR A 242 -13.14 14.67 -3.23
N LYS A 243 -12.16 15.32 -2.61
CA LYS A 243 -12.40 16.17 -1.43
C LYS A 243 -13.42 17.28 -1.68
N LYS A 244 -13.42 17.84 -2.89
CA LYS A 244 -14.34 18.92 -3.27
C LYS A 244 -15.76 18.41 -3.53
N ASP A 245 -15.91 17.29 -4.23
CA ASP A 245 -17.20 16.68 -4.58
C ASP A 245 -17.09 15.16 -4.60
N PRO A 246 -17.22 14.48 -3.43
CA PRO A 246 -17.18 13.02 -3.37
C PRO A 246 -18.28 12.35 -4.20
N GLY A 247 -19.43 13.02 -4.36
CA GLY A 247 -20.59 12.49 -5.07
C GLY A 247 -20.30 12.14 -6.52
N ALA A 248 -19.51 12.97 -7.19
CA ALA A 248 -19.13 12.78 -8.59
C ALA A 248 -18.27 11.54 -8.86
N ALA A 249 -17.60 11.00 -7.82
CA ALA A 249 -16.68 9.87 -7.96
C ALA A 249 -17.33 8.50 -7.76
N TYR A 250 -18.38 8.39 -6.95
CA TYR A 250 -18.84 7.11 -6.41
C TYR A 250 -19.24 6.07 -7.46
N GLU A 251 -20.00 6.46 -8.49
CA GLU A 251 -20.44 5.50 -9.52
C GLU A 251 -19.27 4.98 -10.36
N ILE A 252 -18.34 5.86 -10.70
CA ILE A 252 -17.14 5.52 -11.47
C ILE A 252 -16.26 4.58 -10.66
N VAL A 253 -16.00 4.95 -9.40
CA VAL A 253 -15.14 4.17 -8.50
C VAL A 253 -15.77 2.81 -8.15
N ALA A 254 -17.08 2.74 -7.95
CA ALA A 254 -17.78 1.48 -7.71
C ALA A 254 -17.57 0.50 -8.86
N GLY A 255 -17.72 0.96 -10.11
CA GLY A 255 -17.46 0.17 -11.30
C GLY A 255 -15.99 -0.28 -11.40
N ALA A 256 -15.05 0.63 -11.14
CA ALA A 256 -13.60 0.34 -11.20
C ALA A 256 -13.14 -0.63 -10.10
N ALA A 257 -13.67 -0.49 -8.89
CA ALA A 257 -13.35 -1.36 -7.76
C ALA A 257 -14.07 -2.72 -7.80
N GLY A 258 -15.08 -2.90 -8.68
CA GLY A 258 -15.88 -4.11 -8.74
C GLY A 258 -16.85 -4.26 -7.55
N MET A 259 -17.35 -3.14 -7.03
CA MET A 259 -18.20 -3.08 -5.84
C MET A 259 -19.58 -2.49 -6.16
N ASP A 260 -20.60 -2.77 -5.31
CA ASP A 260 -21.84 -2.01 -5.35
C ASP A 260 -21.66 -0.58 -4.84
N LEU A 261 -22.59 0.29 -5.25
CA LEU A 261 -22.49 1.73 -4.98
C LEU A 261 -22.56 2.07 -3.49
N ASP A 262 -23.41 1.38 -2.72
CA ASP A 262 -23.61 1.71 -1.30
C ASP A 262 -22.42 1.23 -0.46
N ALA A 263 -21.85 0.05 -0.76
CA ALA A 263 -20.61 -0.44 -0.15
C ALA A 263 -19.43 0.48 -0.49
N THR A 264 -19.34 0.94 -1.74
CA THR A 264 -18.32 1.91 -2.17
C THR A 264 -18.41 3.21 -1.36
N LYS A 265 -19.60 3.80 -1.24
CA LYS A 265 -19.81 5.02 -0.45
C LYS A 265 -19.44 4.83 1.02
N ALA A 266 -19.90 3.73 1.63
CA ALA A 266 -19.62 3.43 3.02
C ALA A 266 -18.11 3.27 3.29
N MET A 267 -17.40 2.60 2.39
CA MET A 267 -15.96 2.37 2.51
C MET A 267 -15.17 3.67 2.30
N MET A 268 -15.47 4.43 1.24
CA MET A 268 -14.77 5.68 0.93
C MET A 268 -14.99 6.76 1.99
N ALA A 269 -16.11 6.72 2.73
CA ALA A 269 -16.38 7.63 3.84
C ALA A 269 -15.39 7.46 5.01
N ASN A 270 -14.73 6.30 5.11
CA ASN A 270 -13.73 5.97 6.13
C ASN A 270 -12.29 6.08 5.60
N PHE A 271 -12.11 6.63 4.39
CA PHE A 271 -10.79 6.87 3.79
C PHE A 271 -10.39 8.34 3.86
N GLY A 272 -9.10 8.58 4.12
CA GLY A 272 -8.46 9.85 3.90
C GLY A 272 -7.56 9.77 2.66
N PHE A 273 -7.71 10.74 1.75
CA PHE A 273 -6.87 10.87 0.55
C PHE A 273 -6.04 12.16 0.67
N PRO A 274 -4.81 12.10 1.23
CA PRO A 274 -4.01 13.29 1.46
C PRO A 274 -3.51 13.88 0.13
N THR A 275 -3.50 15.22 0.04
CA THR A 275 -2.88 15.95 -1.07
C THR A 275 -1.36 15.95 -0.94
N ASN A 276 -0.64 16.29 -2.02
CA ASN A 276 0.81 16.38 -1.98
C ASN A 276 1.31 17.36 -0.90
N GLU A 277 0.63 18.48 -0.70
CA GLU A 277 0.96 19.48 0.33
C GLU A 277 0.83 18.86 1.75
N GLU A 278 -0.28 18.18 2.02
CA GLU A 278 -0.51 17.52 3.32
C GLU A 278 0.53 16.45 3.61
N GLN A 279 0.96 15.70 2.58
CA GLN A 279 1.94 14.62 2.70
C GLN A 279 3.36 15.11 3.03
N LEU A 280 3.71 16.34 2.67
CA LEU A 280 5.02 16.93 2.98
C LEU A 280 5.15 17.35 4.45
N GLY A 281 4.08 17.30 5.23
CA GLY A 281 4.07 17.64 6.64
C GLY A 281 4.89 16.68 7.52
N PRO A 282 5.22 17.12 8.76
CA PRO A 282 6.10 16.36 9.66
C PRO A 282 5.53 15.01 10.11
N ASN A 283 4.21 14.86 10.11
CA ASN A 283 3.55 13.59 10.48
C ASN A 283 3.63 12.53 9.36
N TRP A 284 3.99 12.94 8.14
CA TRP A 284 4.08 12.09 6.97
C TRP A 284 5.52 12.02 6.44
N LEU A 285 5.73 12.29 5.16
CA LEU A 285 7.05 12.16 4.52
C LEU A 285 8.09 13.17 5.06
N GLY A 286 7.67 14.17 5.83
CA GLY A 286 8.55 15.10 6.53
C GLY A 286 9.25 14.52 7.79
N GLY A 287 9.09 13.23 8.09
CA GLY A 287 9.77 12.53 9.21
C GLY A 287 8.95 11.41 9.84
N GLY A 288 7.64 11.59 10.01
CA GLY A 288 6.78 10.64 10.73
C GLY A 288 6.71 9.25 10.09
N VAL A 289 6.76 9.17 8.76
CA VAL A 289 6.77 7.88 8.04
C VAL A 289 8.03 7.08 8.32
N GLN A 290 9.18 7.73 8.40
CA GLN A 290 10.47 7.09 8.69
C GLN A 290 10.49 6.49 10.11
N GLU A 291 9.95 7.22 11.09
CA GLU A 291 9.80 6.74 12.48
C GLU A 291 8.79 5.58 12.54
N ALA A 292 7.66 5.71 11.86
CA ALA A 292 6.65 4.67 11.78
C ALA A 292 7.21 3.38 11.14
N ALA A 293 8.06 3.50 10.11
CA ALA A 293 8.70 2.35 9.46
C ALA A 293 9.56 1.56 10.44
N LYS A 294 10.35 2.26 11.27
CA LYS A 294 11.15 1.63 12.32
C LYS A 294 10.26 0.88 13.33
N GLY A 295 9.17 1.52 13.77
CA GLY A 295 8.22 0.91 14.71
C GLY A 295 7.55 -0.35 14.15
N VAL A 296 7.14 -0.32 12.88
CA VAL A 296 6.59 -1.50 12.18
C VAL A 296 7.63 -2.62 12.12
N ALA A 297 8.85 -2.33 11.71
CA ALA A 297 9.92 -3.32 11.60
C ALA A 297 10.28 -3.95 12.95
N ASP A 298 10.31 -3.15 14.03
CA ASP A 298 10.57 -3.65 15.38
C ASP A 298 9.46 -4.62 15.84
N VAL A 299 8.20 -4.32 15.59
CA VAL A 299 7.08 -5.23 15.89
C VAL A 299 7.16 -6.51 15.08
N MET A 300 7.40 -6.42 13.77
CA MET A 300 7.51 -7.59 12.89
C MET A 300 8.71 -8.49 13.29
N ALA A 301 9.82 -7.91 13.72
CA ALA A 301 10.96 -8.66 14.21
C ALA A 301 10.69 -9.32 15.58
N SER A 302 10.06 -8.61 16.51
CA SER A 302 9.74 -9.14 17.85
C SER A 302 8.79 -10.34 17.82
N THR A 303 8.02 -10.47 16.74
CA THR A 303 7.06 -11.57 16.52
C THR A 303 7.57 -12.63 15.53
N GLY A 304 8.86 -12.58 15.15
CA GLY A 304 9.49 -13.55 14.25
C GLY A 304 9.09 -13.44 12.77
N ASN A 305 8.46 -12.34 12.39
CA ASN A 305 8.02 -12.09 11.01
C ASN A 305 9.04 -11.27 10.19
N LEU A 306 10.15 -10.87 10.79
CA LEU A 306 11.29 -10.21 10.19
C LEU A 306 12.54 -10.58 10.98
N ASP A 307 13.67 -10.87 10.32
CA ASP A 307 14.89 -11.29 11.02
C ASP A 307 15.49 -10.15 11.86
N LYS A 308 15.71 -9.00 11.24
CA LYS A 308 16.32 -7.83 11.90
C LYS A 308 15.85 -6.52 11.26
N PRO A 309 15.33 -5.56 12.06
CA PRO A 309 15.03 -4.23 11.55
C PRO A 309 16.31 -3.48 11.17
N LEU A 310 16.19 -2.53 10.24
CA LEU A 310 17.25 -1.57 9.94
C LEU A 310 17.30 -0.48 11.03
N ASP A 311 18.45 0.17 11.16
CA ASP A 311 18.61 1.27 12.10
C ASP A 311 17.89 2.55 11.63
N ASP A 312 17.78 2.74 10.30
CA ASP A 312 17.16 3.90 9.67
C ASP A 312 16.46 3.54 8.35
N TYR A 313 15.27 4.14 8.14
CA TYR A 313 14.43 3.98 6.95
C TYR A 313 14.39 5.23 6.06
N ALA A 314 15.06 6.33 6.42
CA ALA A 314 15.00 7.60 5.69
C ALA A 314 15.39 7.47 4.22
N LYS A 315 16.37 6.62 3.89
CA LYS A 315 16.84 6.40 2.51
C LYS A 315 15.78 5.80 1.58
N PHE A 316 14.70 5.22 2.13
CA PHE A 316 13.62 4.60 1.35
C PHE A 316 12.42 5.54 1.15
N VAL A 317 12.43 6.74 1.74
CA VAL A 317 11.36 7.73 1.64
C VAL A 317 11.86 8.92 0.83
N ASP A 318 11.24 9.17 -0.31
CA ASP A 318 11.65 10.25 -1.22
C ASP A 318 10.47 11.19 -1.54
N PRO A 319 10.31 12.29 -0.79
CA PRO A 319 9.27 13.28 -1.02
C PRO A 319 9.55 14.23 -2.18
N SER A 320 10.70 14.12 -2.86
CA SER A 320 11.10 15.06 -3.91
C SER A 320 10.22 15.00 -5.16
N PHE A 321 9.53 13.87 -5.36
CA PHE A 321 8.60 13.67 -6.48
C PHE A 321 7.25 14.37 -6.30
N LEU A 322 6.90 14.82 -5.08
CA LEU A 322 5.67 15.57 -4.77
C LEU A 322 5.77 17.08 -5.02
N LYS A 323 6.93 17.56 -5.50
CA LYS A 323 7.23 18.99 -5.68
C LYS A 323 7.23 19.40 -7.14
#